data_77e6e187963649056208633eb955fd99
#
_entry.id   77e6e187963649056208633eb955fd99
#
_cell.length_a   1.000
_cell.length_b   1.000
_cell.length_c   1.000
_cell.angle_alpha   90.00
_cell.angle_beta   90.00
_cell.angle_gamma   90.00
#
_symmetry.space_group_name_H-M   'P 1'
#
loop_
_entity.id
_entity.type
_entity.pdbx_description
1 polymer ?
#
loop_
_entity_poly.entity_id
_entity_poly.type
_entity_poly.pdbx_seq_one_letter_code
_entity_poly.pdbx_strand_id
1 'polypeptide(L)'
;RRQRQMCIRDSYHCVAYGSYEELLDNEDIELVYIPLPTGLHYEWIHKALEKGKHVMSEKSLSCTYDEVRELVELACDKHLLLIENFQFRFHSQHVWVKELLERHELGDLRCFRCSFGFPPFEDRNNIRYSKSLGGGSLLDAGAYTLKAMQFILPDYSFSLRSASLYQPSDMEVDLYGGAYLDSPQGVIAELAFGFDNYYQCGYEIWGSLGKLTTTRAFTAPAGFTPKVILEKHGRCEEILLPADDHFSNMLAHIAHSLDTGEFSGEYIQNLNQSRYIGQIKEYCYGK
;
A
#
# COMPACT_ATOMS: atom_id res chain seq x y z
N ARG A 1 10.94 -15.25 22.82
CA ARG A 1 10.56 -15.73 21.46
C ARG A 1 9.98 -17.15 21.49
N ARG A 2 10.69 -18.18 21.98
CA ARG A 2 10.19 -19.59 22.02
C ARG A 2 8.80 -19.75 22.67
N GLN A 3 8.57 -19.16 23.84
CA GLN A 3 7.28 -19.25 24.53
C GLN A 3 6.13 -18.63 23.72
N ARG A 4 6.35 -17.49 23.03
CA ARG A 4 5.33 -16.83 22.20
C ARG A 4 5.00 -17.68 20.95
N GLN A 5 5.99 -18.31 20.33
CA GLN A 5 5.79 -19.25 19.21
C GLN A 5 5.00 -20.49 19.63
N MET A 6 5.29 -21.05 20.81
CA MET A 6 4.54 -22.20 21.37
C MET A 6 3.07 -21.83 21.63
N CYS A 7 2.80 -20.65 22.23
CA CYS A 7 1.42 -20.21 22.49
C CYS A 7 0.60 -20.02 21.21
N ILE A 8 1.19 -19.42 20.14
CA ILE A 8 0.52 -19.22 18.86
C ILE A 8 0.24 -20.59 18.20
N ARG A 9 1.23 -21.48 18.14
CA ARG A 9 1.07 -22.82 17.62
C ARG A 9 -0.07 -23.57 18.30
N ASP A 10 -0.10 -23.54 19.63
CA ASP A 10 -1.08 -24.29 20.41
C ASP A 10 -2.48 -23.68 20.29
N SER A 11 -2.60 -22.35 20.13
CA SER A 11 -3.88 -21.66 19.92
C SER A 11 -4.50 -21.91 18.54
N TYR A 12 -3.69 -22.05 17.51
CA TYR A 12 -4.15 -22.22 16.12
C TYR A 12 -3.95 -23.64 15.57
N HIS A 13 -3.44 -24.57 16.38
CA HIS A 13 -3.15 -25.96 16.00
C HIS A 13 -2.30 -26.07 14.74
N CYS A 14 -1.33 -25.16 14.56
CA CYS A 14 -0.49 -25.09 13.36
C CYS A 14 0.93 -25.65 13.63
N VAL A 15 1.59 -26.06 12.55
CA VAL A 15 3.00 -26.48 12.60
C VAL A 15 3.90 -25.26 12.78
N ALA A 16 4.91 -25.38 13.65
CA ALA A 16 5.95 -24.37 13.81
C ALA A 16 7.27 -24.89 13.24
N TYR A 17 7.89 -24.09 12.37
CA TYR A 17 9.17 -24.39 11.74
C TYR A 17 10.32 -23.74 12.50
N GLY A 18 11.50 -24.33 12.42
CA GLY A 18 12.72 -23.86 13.08
C GLY A 18 13.38 -22.68 12.33
N SER A 19 13.19 -22.62 11.01
CA SER A 19 13.69 -21.57 10.13
C SER A 19 12.68 -21.24 9.04
N TYR A 20 12.90 -20.14 8.31
CA TYR A 20 12.08 -19.80 7.15
C TYR A 20 12.36 -20.73 5.98
N GLU A 21 13.62 -21.19 5.82
CA GLU A 21 14.00 -22.17 4.81
C GLU A 21 13.24 -23.49 5.01
N GLU A 22 13.18 -24.00 6.23
CA GLU A 22 12.43 -25.22 6.55
C GLU A 22 10.93 -25.08 6.21
N LEU A 23 10.35 -23.89 6.42
CA LEU A 23 8.97 -23.61 6.02
C LEU A 23 8.82 -23.61 4.50
N LEU A 24 9.75 -22.98 3.77
CA LEU A 24 9.72 -22.90 2.31
C LEU A 24 9.95 -24.26 1.63
N ASP A 25 10.67 -25.17 2.28
CA ASP A 25 10.93 -26.53 1.78
C ASP A 25 9.73 -27.48 1.93
N ASN A 26 8.71 -27.09 2.69
CA ASN A 26 7.50 -27.91 2.82
C ASN A 26 6.62 -27.79 1.56
N GLU A 27 6.42 -28.90 0.86
CA GLU A 27 5.65 -28.99 -0.38
C GLU A 27 4.14 -28.75 -0.18
N ASP A 28 3.60 -29.00 1.03
CA ASP A 28 2.19 -28.79 1.35
C ASP A 28 1.81 -27.29 1.50
N ILE A 29 2.81 -26.40 1.55
CA ILE A 29 2.59 -24.95 1.62
C ILE A 29 2.60 -24.38 0.21
N GLU A 30 1.48 -23.84 -0.24
CA GLU A 30 1.32 -23.22 -1.57
C GLU A 30 1.54 -21.73 -1.56
N LEU A 31 1.12 -21.04 -0.48
CA LEU A 31 1.22 -19.58 -0.32
C LEU A 31 1.92 -19.23 0.99
N VAL A 32 2.80 -18.25 0.94
CA VAL A 32 3.46 -17.69 2.12
C VAL A 32 3.11 -16.22 2.33
N TYR A 33 2.91 -15.84 3.60
CA TYR A 33 2.79 -14.45 4.03
C TYR A 33 4.10 -13.98 4.65
N ILE A 34 4.65 -12.86 4.15
CA ILE A 34 5.94 -12.30 4.56
C ILE A 34 5.73 -10.97 5.30
N PRO A 35 5.60 -10.98 6.65
CA PRO A 35 5.46 -9.79 7.48
C PRO A 35 6.81 -9.30 8.04
N LEU A 36 7.85 -9.32 7.24
CA LEU A 36 9.19 -8.89 7.62
C LEU A 36 9.36 -7.36 7.45
N PRO A 37 10.44 -6.74 7.96
CA PRO A 37 10.84 -5.41 7.55
C PRO A 37 11.14 -5.34 6.05
N THR A 38 10.77 -4.22 5.40
CA THR A 38 10.90 -4.03 3.94
C THR A 38 12.29 -4.37 3.38
N GLY A 39 13.36 -4.03 4.12
CA GLY A 39 14.74 -4.34 3.72
C GLY A 39 15.08 -5.84 3.63
N LEU A 40 14.20 -6.72 4.13
CA LEU A 40 14.35 -8.17 4.06
C LEU A 40 13.39 -8.81 3.04
N HIS A 41 12.48 -8.03 2.46
CA HIS A 41 11.44 -8.57 1.58
C HIS A 41 12.05 -9.19 0.32
N TYR A 42 12.96 -8.49 -0.36
CA TYR A 42 13.56 -8.99 -1.61
C TYR A 42 14.12 -10.40 -1.44
N GLU A 43 14.96 -10.63 -0.44
CA GLU A 43 15.59 -11.94 -0.20
C GLU A 43 14.54 -13.04 0.00
N TRP A 44 13.56 -12.79 0.87
CA TRP A 44 12.61 -13.84 1.25
C TRP A 44 11.51 -14.06 0.22
N ILE A 45 11.10 -13.02 -0.51
CA ILE A 45 10.19 -13.14 -1.65
C ILE A 45 10.87 -13.94 -2.76
N HIS A 46 12.12 -13.59 -3.10
CA HIS A 46 12.88 -14.31 -4.13
C HIS A 46 13.01 -15.80 -3.79
N LYS A 47 13.45 -16.13 -2.57
CA LYS A 47 13.54 -17.52 -2.10
C LYS A 47 12.21 -18.26 -2.17
N ALA A 48 11.11 -17.60 -1.78
CA ALA A 48 9.78 -18.19 -1.83
C ALA A 48 9.33 -18.49 -3.26
N LEU A 49 9.50 -17.53 -4.17
CA LEU A 49 9.20 -17.70 -5.59
C LEU A 49 10.08 -18.79 -6.23
N GLU A 50 11.38 -18.85 -5.89
CA GLU A 50 12.26 -19.92 -6.36
C GLU A 50 11.76 -21.31 -5.92
N LYS A 51 11.20 -21.42 -4.74
CA LYS A 51 10.59 -22.65 -4.21
C LYS A 51 9.17 -22.93 -4.73
N GLY A 52 8.70 -22.15 -5.71
CA GLY A 52 7.37 -22.32 -6.32
C GLY A 52 6.21 -21.92 -5.41
N LYS A 53 6.45 -21.03 -4.42
CA LYS A 53 5.40 -20.56 -3.53
C LYS A 53 4.79 -19.27 -4.05
N HIS A 54 3.45 -19.17 -4.02
CA HIS A 54 2.76 -17.89 -4.11
C HIS A 54 3.14 -17.01 -2.92
N VAL A 55 3.17 -15.70 -3.12
CA VAL A 55 3.63 -14.77 -2.08
C VAL A 55 2.64 -13.64 -1.87
N MET A 56 2.23 -13.46 -0.61
CA MET A 56 1.66 -12.24 -0.08
C MET A 56 2.70 -11.58 0.81
N SER A 57 3.20 -10.40 0.44
CA SER A 57 4.17 -9.67 1.24
C SER A 57 3.60 -8.39 1.82
N GLU A 58 4.05 -8.00 3.02
CA GLU A 58 3.78 -6.66 3.52
C GLU A 58 4.34 -5.59 2.57
N LYS A 59 3.75 -4.42 2.67
CA LYS A 59 4.16 -3.23 1.93
C LYS A 59 5.40 -2.58 2.61
N SER A 60 6.29 -1.91 1.92
CA SER A 60 6.47 -1.91 0.47
C SER A 60 7.16 -3.20 0.03
N LEU A 61 6.88 -3.63 -1.20
CA LEU A 61 7.33 -4.94 -1.68
C LEU A 61 8.85 -5.10 -1.66
N SER A 62 9.60 -4.02 -1.95
CA SER A 62 11.04 -3.91 -1.73
C SER A 62 11.49 -2.46 -1.63
N CYS A 63 12.80 -2.24 -1.44
CA CYS A 63 13.38 -0.90 -1.28
C CYS A 63 13.62 -0.18 -2.60
N THR A 64 13.77 -0.90 -3.73
CA THR A 64 14.11 -0.34 -5.04
C THR A 64 13.20 -0.85 -6.15
N TYR A 65 13.11 -0.09 -7.24
CA TYR A 65 12.36 -0.49 -8.43
C TYR A 65 12.96 -1.72 -9.11
N ASP A 66 14.30 -1.80 -9.20
CA ASP A 66 14.97 -2.91 -9.86
C ASP A 66 14.72 -4.24 -9.14
N GLU A 67 14.78 -4.24 -7.80
CA GLU A 67 14.41 -5.42 -7.00
C GLU A 67 12.95 -5.85 -7.24
N VAL A 68 12.01 -4.91 -7.25
CA VAL A 68 10.60 -5.25 -7.51
C VAL A 68 10.40 -5.77 -8.92
N ARG A 69 11.08 -5.19 -9.93
CA ARG A 69 11.02 -5.67 -11.31
C ARG A 69 11.49 -7.12 -11.41
N GLU A 70 12.63 -7.44 -10.81
CA GLU A 70 13.19 -8.80 -10.81
C GLU A 70 12.24 -9.80 -10.14
N LEU A 71 11.64 -9.44 -9.00
CA LEU A 71 10.66 -10.28 -8.32
C LEU A 71 9.39 -10.50 -9.16
N VAL A 72 8.92 -9.46 -9.86
CA VAL A 72 7.75 -9.57 -10.73
C VAL A 72 8.06 -10.42 -11.97
N GLU A 73 9.24 -10.25 -12.58
CA GLU A 73 9.70 -11.07 -13.70
C GLU A 73 9.75 -12.55 -13.28
N LEU A 74 10.36 -12.86 -12.12
CA LEU A 74 10.43 -14.21 -11.58
C LEU A 74 9.03 -14.80 -11.28
N ALA A 75 8.14 -14.02 -10.68
CA ALA A 75 6.78 -14.46 -10.39
C ALA A 75 5.98 -14.72 -11.68
N CYS A 76 6.16 -13.87 -12.70
CA CYS A 76 5.55 -14.04 -14.02
C CYS A 76 6.04 -15.32 -14.71
N ASP A 77 7.36 -15.53 -14.76
CA ASP A 77 7.98 -16.69 -15.41
C ASP A 77 7.55 -18.02 -14.78
N LYS A 78 7.38 -18.03 -13.47
CA LYS A 78 6.91 -19.21 -12.72
C LYS A 78 5.39 -19.32 -12.60
N HIS A 79 4.64 -18.34 -13.11
CA HIS A 79 3.19 -18.22 -12.97
C HIS A 79 2.73 -18.30 -11.50
N LEU A 80 3.31 -17.46 -10.64
CA LEU A 80 3.04 -17.40 -9.22
C LEU A 80 2.42 -16.06 -8.83
N LEU A 81 1.44 -16.08 -7.92
CA LEU A 81 0.90 -14.86 -7.33
C LEU A 81 1.99 -14.14 -6.52
N LEU A 82 2.18 -12.84 -6.80
CA LEU A 82 2.96 -11.93 -5.98
C LEU A 82 2.11 -10.70 -5.68
N ILE A 83 1.55 -10.63 -4.47
CA ILE A 83 0.66 -9.55 -4.03
C ILE A 83 1.31 -8.70 -2.94
N GLU A 84 1.32 -7.38 -3.14
CA GLU A 84 1.71 -6.38 -2.15
C GLU A 84 0.52 -6.02 -1.26
N ASN A 85 0.65 -6.23 0.05
CA ASN A 85 -0.45 -6.12 1.00
C ASN A 85 -0.81 -4.66 1.33
N PHE A 86 -1.51 -4.01 0.42
CA PHE A 86 -2.28 -2.79 0.72
C PHE A 86 -3.73 -3.16 0.99
N GLN A 87 -4.01 -3.71 2.15
CA GLN A 87 -5.32 -4.25 2.54
C GLN A 87 -6.48 -3.27 2.36
N PHE A 88 -6.24 -1.96 2.46
CA PHE A 88 -7.29 -0.95 2.29
C PHE A 88 -7.98 -1.02 0.92
N ARG A 89 -7.29 -1.49 -0.12
CA ARG A 89 -7.85 -1.65 -1.49
C ARG A 89 -9.13 -2.49 -1.50
N PHE A 90 -9.26 -3.40 -0.55
CA PHE A 90 -10.34 -4.37 -0.46
C PHE A 90 -11.52 -3.90 0.41
N HIS A 91 -11.47 -2.68 0.96
CA HIS A 91 -12.57 -2.12 1.71
C HIS A 91 -13.65 -1.54 0.78
N SER A 92 -14.91 -1.92 1.00
CA SER A 92 -16.07 -1.52 0.19
C SER A 92 -16.27 0.00 0.06
N GLN A 93 -15.76 0.81 1.01
CA GLN A 93 -15.78 2.26 0.88
C GLN A 93 -15.14 2.76 -0.42
N HIS A 94 -14.06 2.10 -0.87
CA HIS A 94 -13.36 2.50 -2.09
C HIS A 94 -14.10 2.05 -3.35
N VAL A 95 -14.81 0.93 -3.29
CA VAL A 95 -15.73 0.50 -4.36
C VAL A 95 -16.82 1.55 -4.55
N TRP A 96 -17.45 1.98 -3.45
CA TRP A 96 -18.46 3.03 -3.49
C TRP A 96 -17.93 4.35 -4.07
N VAL A 97 -16.71 4.76 -3.69
CA VAL A 97 -16.07 5.96 -4.26
C VAL A 97 -15.86 5.81 -5.77
N LYS A 98 -15.37 4.68 -6.24
CA LYS A 98 -15.15 4.42 -7.67
C LYS A 98 -16.45 4.45 -8.45
N GLU A 99 -17.52 3.83 -7.95
CA GLU A 99 -18.87 3.89 -8.57
C GLU A 99 -19.40 5.33 -8.65
N LEU A 100 -19.15 6.17 -7.64
CA LEU A 100 -19.52 7.58 -7.65
C LEU A 100 -18.76 8.35 -8.75
N LEU A 101 -17.47 8.06 -8.95
CA LEU A 101 -16.66 8.64 -10.02
C LEU A 101 -17.13 8.18 -11.40
N GLU A 102 -17.43 6.90 -11.58
CA GLU A 102 -17.97 6.32 -12.83
C GLU A 102 -19.31 6.95 -13.22
N ARG A 103 -20.13 7.33 -12.24
CA ARG A 103 -21.38 8.07 -12.47
C ARG A 103 -21.17 9.57 -12.75
N HIS A 104 -19.92 10.04 -12.82
CA HIS A 104 -19.54 11.44 -13.03
C HIS A 104 -20.19 12.42 -12.03
N GLU A 105 -20.46 11.98 -10.81
CA GLU A 105 -21.14 12.81 -9.81
C GLU A 105 -20.35 14.03 -9.35
N LEU A 106 -19.03 14.00 -9.47
CA LEU A 106 -18.16 15.15 -9.21
C LEU A 106 -17.88 15.99 -10.47
N GLY A 107 -18.44 15.62 -11.63
CA GLY A 107 -18.12 16.21 -12.92
C GLY A 107 -16.72 15.85 -13.40
N ASP A 108 -16.04 16.75 -14.11
CA ASP A 108 -14.65 16.54 -14.53
C ASP A 108 -13.71 16.64 -13.34
N LEU A 109 -12.88 15.64 -13.15
CA LEU A 109 -11.91 15.63 -12.06
C LEU A 109 -10.84 16.73 -12.25
N ARG A 110 -10.41 17.33 -11.15
CA ARG A 110 -9.39 18.39 -11.12
C ARG A 110 -8.22 18.01 -10.24
N CYS A 111 -8.49 17.50 -9.03
CA CYS A 111 -7.44 17.24 -8.05
C CYS A 111 -7.77 16.02 -7.20
N PHE A 112 -6.76 15.19 -6.97
CA PHE A 112 -6.73 14.16 -5.94
C PHE A 112 -5.73 14.59 -4.86
N ARG A 113 -6.20 14.79 -3.63
CA ARG A 113 -5.36 15.08 -2.47
C ARG A 113 -5.38 13.92 -1.52
N CYS A 114 -4.21 13.49 -1.07
CA CYS A 114 -4.13 12.37 -0.15
C CYS A 114 -3.12 12.65 0.96
N SER A 115 -3.52 12.37 2.19
CA SER A 115 -2.65 12.53 3.35
C SER A 115 -2.68 11.27 4.22
N PHE A 116 -1.48 10.76 4.55
CA PHE A 116 -1.32 9.74 5.55
C PHE A 116 -0.14 10.08 6.47
N GLY A 117 -0.47 10.38 7.71
CA GLY A 117 0.52 10.75 8.71
C GLY A 117 0.07 10.36 10.10
N PHE A 118 1.03 10.15 10.98
CA PHE A 118 0.80 9.80 12.39
C PHE A 118 1.95 10.33 13.27
N PRO A 119 1.76 10.41 14.60
CA PRO A 119 2.79 10.85 15.52
C PRO A 119 4.03 9.95 15.50
N PRO A 120 5.20 10.47 15.90
CA PRO A 120 6.44 9.70 15.92
C PRO A 120 6.38 8.54 16.91
N PHE A 121 7.15 7.49 16.62
CA PHE A 121 7.29 6.36 17.54
C PHE A 121 8.21 6.75 18.70
N GLU A 122 7.82 6.42 19.93
CA GLU A 122 8.62 6.68 21.13
C GLU A 122 9.95 5.91 21.12
N ASP A 123 9.92 4.67 20.61
CA ASP A 123 11.12 3.84 20.48
C ASP A 123 11.95 4.24 19.26
N ARG A 124 13.10 4.88 19.50
CA ARG A 124 14.07 5.26 18.47
C ARG A 124 14.73 4.07 17.75
N ASN A 125 14.64 2.86 18.31
CA ASN A 125 15.10 1.62 17.65
C ASN A 125 14.03 0.97 16.79
N ASN A 126 12.88 1.63 16.57
CA ASN A 126 11.85 1.13 15.68
C ASN A 126 12.41 0.95 14.26
N ILE A 127 12.03 -0.15 13.61
CA ILE A 127 12.49 -0.52 12.25
C ILE A 127 12.29 0.61 11.23
N ARG A 128 11.30 1.49 11.45
CA ARG A 128 10.98 2.63 10.58
C ARG A 128 12.05 3.71 10.55
N TYR A 129 12.92 3.75 11.57
CA TYR A 129 14.08 4.67 11.63
C TYR A 129 15.36 4.03 11.09
N SER A 130 15.35 2.75 10.69
CA SER A 130 16.51 2.05 10.18
C SER A 130 16.52 1.99 8.64
N LYS A 131 17.49 2.62 8.02
CA LYS A 131 17.69 2.60 6.56
C LYS A 131 17.91 1.18 6.02
N SER A 132 18.71 0.38 6.73
CA SER A 132 19.03 -1.01 6.34
C SER A 132 17.80 -1.94 6.39
N LEU A 133 16.79 -1.59 7.19
CA LEU A 133 15.53 -2.33 7.26
C LEU A 133 14.42 -1.74 6.37
N GLY A 134 14.77 -0.81 5.48
CA GLY A 134 13.80 -0.19 4.58
C GLY A 134 12.89 0.82 5.26
N GLY A 135 13.42 1.53 6.29
CA GLY A 135 12.70 2.61 6.98
C GLY A 135 12.54 3.86 6.10
N GLY A 136 11.89 4.85 6.68
CA GLY A 136 11.57 6.13 6.04
C GLY A 136 10.07 6.29 5.75
N SER A 137 9.63 7.54 5.83
CA SER A 137 8.21 7.87 5.70
C SER A 137 7.67 7.61 4.29
N LEU A 138 8.51 7.73 3.27
CA LEU A 138 8.10 7.44 1.90
C LEU A 138 7.70 5.96 1.72
N LEU A 139 8.51 5.03 2.20
CA LEU A 139 8.22 3.58 2.10
C LEU A 139 7.10 3.15 3.06
N ASP A 140 6.93 3.83 4.18
CA ASP A 140 5.90 3.45 5.17
C ASP A 140 4.56 4.13 4.90
N ALA A 141 4.47 5.45 4.99
CA ALA A 141 3.24 6.23 4.85
C ALA A 141 3.01 6.73 3.41
N GLY A 142 4.06 7.19 2.73
CA GLY A 142 3.99 7.68 1.35
C GLY A 142 3.52 6.63 0.37
N ALA A 143 3.91 5.39 0.58
CA ALA A 143 3.46 4.26 -0.22
C ALA A 143 1.92 4.12 -0.25
N TYR A 144 1.23 4.40 0.85
CA TYR A 144 -0.25 4.39 0.89
C TYR A 144 -0.86 5.50 0.04
N THR A 145 -0.30 6.71 0.07
CA THR A 145 -0.83 7.83 -0.71
C THR A 145 -0.67 7.61 -2.21
N LEU A 146 0.46 7.04 -2.62
CA LEU A 146 0.72 6.64 -4.01
C LEU A 146 -0.19 5.50 -4.46
N LYS A 147 -0.36 4.47 -3.63
CA LYS A 147 -1.26 3.35 -3.93
C LYS A 147 -2.71 3.82 -4.03
N ALA A 148 -3.17 4.72 -3.16
CA ALA A 148 -4.53 5.26 -3.21
C ALA A 148 -4.78 6.03 -4.50
N MET A 149 -3.85 6.89 -4.92
CA MET A 149 -3.93 7.61 -6.19
C MET A 149 -4.12 6.65 -7.37
N GLN A 150 -3.28 5.64 -7.48
CA GLN A 150 -3.33 4.65 -8.56
C GLN A 150 -4.59 3.80 -8.51
N PHE A 151 -5.03 3.43 -7.32
CA PHE A 151 -6.17 2.53 -7.11
C PHE A 151 -7.52 3.23 -7.37
N ILE A 152 -7.65 4.49 -6.94
CA ILE A 152 -8.87 5.28 -7.11
C ILE A 152 -8.99 5.86 -8.53
N LEU A 153 -7.86 6.17 -9.16
CA LEU A 153 -7.78 6.79 -10.48
C LEU A 153 -6.97 5.91 -11.47
N PRO A 154 -7.40 4.66 -11.74
CA PRO A 154 -6.61 3.71 -12.52
C PRO A 154 -6.41 4.12 -13.99
N ASP A 155 -7.32 4.91 -14.54
CA ASP A 155 -7.31 5.37 -15.93
C ASP A 155 -6.43 6.60 -16.16
N TYR A 156 -5.82 7.13 -15.09
CA TYR A 156 -4.95 8.31 -15.15
C TYR A 156 -3.47 7.92 -15.04
N SER A 157 -2.69 8.34 -16.03
CA SER A 157 -1.22 8.19 -16.01
C SER A 157 -0.59 9.44 -15.41
N PHE A 158 -0.13 9.34 -14.17
CA PHE A 158 0.50 10.48 -13.49
C PHE A 158 2.01 10.56 -13.77
N SER A 159 2.51 11.80 -13.89
CA SER A 159 3.93 12.13 -13.98
C SER A 159 4.35 12.95 -12.77
N LEU A 160 5.46 12.60 -12.13
CA LEU A 160 6.03 13.37 -11.02
C LEU A 160 6.54 14.72 -11.53
N ARG A 161 6.10 15.82 -10.92
CA ARG A 161 6.55 17.20 -11.22
C ARG A 161 7.48 17.74 -10.14
N SER A 162 7.18 17.47 -8.88
CA SER A 162 8.04 17.83 -7.76
C SER A 162 7.80 16.91 -6.56
N ALA A 163 8.82 16.79 -5.73
CA ALA A 163 8.74 16.10 -4.45
C ALA A 163 9.70 16.71 -3.44
N SER A 164 9.40 16.52 -2.17
CA SER A 164 10.29 16.89 -1.07
C SER A 164 10.22 15.83 0.01
N LEU A 165 11.38 15.42 0.52
CA LEU A 165 11.53 14.53 1.67
C LEU A 165 12.36 15.24 2.72
N TYR A 166 11.84 15.33 3.93
CA TYR A 166 12.57 15.89 5.06
C TYR A 166 13.27 14.77 5.82
N GLN A 167 14.59 14.81 5.77
CA GLN A 167 15.48 13.93 6.52
C GLN A 167 16.34 14.80 7.47
N PRO A 168 16.15 14.68 8.80
CA PRO A 168 17.03 15.35 9.76
C PRO A 168 18.48 14.88 9.62
N SER A 169 19.43 15.74 9.98
CA SER A 169 20.87 15.43 9.87
C SER A 169 21.35 14.32 10.79
N ASP A 170 20.60 14.02 11.85
CA ASP A 170 20.84 12.95 12.83
C ASP A 170 20.05 11.66 12.52
N MET A 171 19.37 11.60 11.38
CA MET A 171 18.56 10.46 10.95
C MET A 171 19.04 9.90 9.60
N GLU A 172 18.94 8.58 9.45
CA GLU A 172 19.31 7.90 8.19
C GLU A 172 18.16 7.88 7.16
N VAL A 173 16.95 8.27 7.57
CA VAL A 173 15.72 8.15 6.80
C VAL A 173 14.89 9.44 6.85
N ASP A 174 14.01 9.59 5.88
CA ASP A 174 13.04 10.67 5.83
C ASP A 174 11.92 10.47 6.87
N LEU A 175 11.49 11.55 7.52
CA LEU A 175 10.42 11.53 8.52
C LEU A 175 9.07 11.97 7.95
N TYR A 176 9.07 12.88 6.99
CA TYR A 176 7.87 13.31 6.27
C TYR A 176 8.22 13.88 4.90
N GLY A 177 7.23 13.97 4.07
CA GLY A 177 7.40 14.50 2.73
C GLY A 177 6.09 14.65 1.98
N GLY A 178 6.23 14.95 0.70
CA GLY A 178 5.12 15.05 -0.22
C GLY A 178 5.55 15.06 -1.66
N ALA A 179 4.57 14.89 -2.54
CA ALA A 179 4.78 14.88 -3.98
C ALA A 179 3.63 15.60 -4.70
N TYR A 180 3.96 16.25 -5.80
CA TYR A 180 3.02 16.84 -6.75
C TYR A 180 3.17 16.14 -8.10
N LEU A 181 2.06 15.60 -8.59
CA LEU A 181 2.00 14.90 -9.87
C LEU A 181 0.87 15.48 -10.73
N ASP A 182 0.98 15.34 -12.03
CA ASP A 182 -0.08 15.66 -12.96
C ASP A 182 -0.30 14.55 -14.01
N SER A 183 -1.46 14.58 -14.64
CA SER A 183 -1.79 13.67 -15.73
C SER A 183 -2.03 14.43 -17.03
N PRO A 184 -1.82 13.80 -18.21
CA PRO A 184 -2.18 14.39 -19.51
C PRO A 184 -3.65 14.78 -19.63
N GLN A 185 -4.53 14.15 -18.83
CA GLN A 185 -5.95 14.47 -18.77
C GLN A 185 -6.26 15.73 -17.92
N GLY A 186 -5.25 16.40 -17.36
CA GLY A 186 -5.39 17.65 -16.61
C GLY A 186 -5.75 17.46 -15.13
N VAL A 187 -5.72 16.23 -14.61
CA VAL A 187 -5.89 15.97 -13.17
C VAL A 187 -4.55 16.07 -12.47
N ILE A 188 -4.52 16.77 -11.34
CA ILE A 188 -3.34 16.86 -10.47
C ILE A 188 -3.49 15.94 -9.26
N ALA A 189 -2.36 15.49 -8.70
CA ALA A 189 -2.32 14.78 -7.44
C ALA A 189 -1.36 15.44 -6.46
N GLU A 190 -1.85 15.72 -5.25
CA GLU A 190 -1.10 16.31 -4.14
C GLU A 190 -1.03 15.27 -3.01
N LEU A 191 0.17 14.79 -2.71
CA LEU A 191 0.40 13.74 -1.73
C LEU A 191 1.22 14.28 -0.56
N ALA A 192 0.79 14.04 0.68
CA ALA A 192 1.50 14.39 1.89
C ALA A 192 1.55 13.19 2.84
N PHE A 193 2.70 12.94 3.46
CA PHE A 193 2.88 11.76 4.32
C PHE A 193 3.96 11.99 5.37
N GLY A 194 3.92 11.20 6.44
CA GLY A 194 4.97 11.24 7.47
C GLY A 194 4.61 10.50 8.75
N PHE A 195 5.63 10.26 9.56
CA PHE A 195 5.50 9.74 10.92
C PHE A 195 6.13 10.66 11.98
N ASP A 196 6.02 11.95 11.73
CA ASP A 196 6.19 13.05 12.70
C ASP A 196 5.12 14.10 12.45
N ASN A 197 3.86 13.64 12.38
CA ASN A 197 2.71 14.44 11.97
C ASN A 197 1.54 14.23 12.93
N TYR A 198 0.63 15.20 12.98
CA TYR A 198 -0.70 14.93 13.52
C TYR A 198 -1.41 13.92 12.62
N TYR A 199 -2.19 13.00 13.22
CA TYR A 199 -2.83 11.90 12.51
C TYR A 199 -3.73 12.37 11.38
N GLN A 200 -3.46 11.89 10.17
CA GLN A 200 -4.26 12.02 8.96
C GLN A 200 -4.34 10.67 8.27
N CYS A 201 -5.51 10.33 7.72
CA CYS A 201 -5.70 9.03 7.06
C CYS A 201 -6.84 9.11 6.06
N GLY A 202 -6.68 9.91 5.00
CA GLY A 202 -7.75 10.12 4.05
C GLY A 202 -7.31 10.70 2.73
N TYR A 203 -8.27 10.79 1.82
CA TYR A 203 -8.09 11.50 0.56
C TYR A 203 -9.32 12.36 0.25
N GLU A 204 -9.10 13.38 -0.55
CA GLU A 204 -10.08 14.28 -1.14
C GLU A 204 -10.03 14.17 -2.66
N ILE A 205 -11.20 14.15 -3.30
CA ILE A 205 -11.32 14.21 -4.76
C ILE A 205 -12.14 15.44 -5.10
N TRP A 206 -11.54 16.34 -5.84
CA TRP A 206 -12.15 17.59 -6.25
C TRP A 206 -12.44 17.59 -7.76
N GLY A 207 -13.70 17.75 -8.10
CA GLY A 207 -14.18 17.86 -9.46
C GLY A 207 -14.85 19.21 -9.75
N SER A 208 -15.33 19.38 -10.98
CA SER A 208 -15.99 20.62 -11.43
C SER A 208 -17.38 20.84 -10.82
N LEU A 209 -18.05 19.79 -10.35
CA LEU A 209 -19.41 19.84 -9.80
C LEU A 209 -19.49 19.50 -8.32
N GLY A 210 -18.43 18.99 -7.73
CA GLY A 210 -18.44 18.58 -6.34
C GLY A 210 -17.06 18.17 -5.81
N LYS A 211 -17.06 17.87 -4.52
CA LYS A 211 -15.89 17.39 -3.79
C LYS A 211 -16.29 16.24 -2.87
N LEU A 212 -15.46 15.22 -2.80
CA LEU A 212 -15.61 14.09 -1.90
C LEU A 212 -14.41 14.03 -0.97
N THR A 213 -14.65 13.80 0.33
CA THR A 213 -13.58 13.63 1.33
C THR A 213 -13.81 12.33 2.11
N THR A 214 -12.79 11.50 2.23
CA THR A 214 -12.75 10.33 3.12
C THR A 214 -11.99 10.66 4.40
N THR A 215 -12.32 10.00 5.51
CA THR A 215 -11.72 10.33 6.81
C THR A 215 -10.85 9.22 7.39
N ARG A 216 -11.03 7.97 6.97
CA ARG A 216 -10.27 6.82 7.45
C ARG A 216 -10.07 5.79 6.34
N ALA A 217 -9.32 6.22 5.31
CA ALA A 217 -9.18 5.46 4.07
C ALA A 217 -8.32 4.19 4.22
N PHE A 218 -7.28 4.17 5.08
CA PHE A 218 -6.26 3.12 5.07
C PHE A 218 -6.30 2.19 6.28
N THR A 219 -6.82 2.66 7.42
CA THR A 219 -6.71 1.98 8.72
C THR A 219 -8.08 1.71 9.34
N ALA A 220 -9.09 1.47 8.52
CA ALA A 220 -10.41 1.08 9.00
C ALA A 220 -10.31 -0.30 9.68
N PRO A 221 -10.62 -0.46 10.98
CA PRO A 221 -10.67 -1.78 11.59
C PRO A 221 -11.89 -2.56 11.10
N ALA A 222 -11.87 -3.89 11.24
CA ALA A 222 -13.01 -4.73 10.91
C ALA A 222 -14.28 -4.24 11.64
N GLY A 223 -15.39 -4.16 10.91
CA GLY A 223 -16.66 -3.66 11.42
C GLY A 223 -16.76 -2.13 11.57
N PHE A 224 -15.76 -1.39 11.12
CA PHE A 224 -15.80 0.08 11.11
C PHE A 224 -16.78 0.59 10.07
N THR A 225 -17.63 1.55 10.45
CA THR A 225 -18.56 2.27 9.57
C THR A 225 -17.86 3.52 9.02
N PRO A 226 -17.40 3.51 7.76
CA PRO A 226 -16.73 4.66 7.17
C PRO A 226 -17.70 5.83 6.97
N LYS A 227 -17.17 7.04 7.16
CA LYS A 227 -17.87 8.28 6.87
C LYS A 227 -17.17 8.97 5.69
N VAL A 228 -17.94 9.32 4.67
CA VAL A 228 -17.52 10.19 3.58
C VAL A 228 -18.30 11.49 3.61
N ILE A 229 -17.66 12.58 3.21
CA ILE A 229 -18.28 13.90 3.08
C ILE A 229 -18.39 14.22 1.59
N LEU A 230 -19.61 14.44 1.13
CA LEU A 230 -19.90 14.84 -0.26
C LEU A 230 -20.42 16.28 -0.28
N GLU A 231 -19.68 17.16 -0.92
CA GLU A 231 -20.03 18.57 -1.10
C GLU A 231 -20.40 18.80 -2.57
N LYS A 232 -21.65 19.19 -2.83
CA LYS A 232 -22.21 19.33 -4.18
C LYS A 232 -23.32 20.37 -4.20
N HIS A 233 -23.29 21.27 -5.17
CA HIS A 233 -24.34 22.30 -5.34
C HIS A 233 -24.62 23.16 -4.08
N GLY A 234 -23.59 23.50 -3.32
CA GLY A 234 -23.74 24.26 -2.08
C GLY A 234 -24.31 23.48 -0.89
N ARG A 235 -24.47 22.16 -1.03
CA ARG A 235 -24.86 21.25 0.06
C ARG A 235 -23.64 20.44 0.50
N CYS A 236 -23.58 20.14 1.80
CA CYS A 236 -22.61 19.25 2.40
C CYS A 236 -23.38 18.10 3.06
N GLU A 237 -23.08 16.89 2.66
CA GLU A 237 -23.71 15.67 3.13
C GLU A 237 -22.66 14.74 3.76
N GLU A 238 -22.92 14.29 4.99
CA GLU A 238 -22.16 13.20 5.61
C GLU A 238 -22.85 11.87 5.32
N ILE A 239 -22.16 10.99 4.61
CA ILE A 239 -22.68 9.67 4.23
C ILE A 239 -21.96 8.61 5.04
N LEU A 240 -22.72 7.81 5.79
CA LEU A 240 -22.20 6.63 6.48
C LEU A 240 -22.31 5.43 5.53
N LEU A 241 -21.17 4.83 5.27
CA LEU A 241 -21.11 3.62 4.42
C LEU A 241 -21.23 2.36 5.29
N PRO A 242 -21.67 1.23 4.73
CA PRO A 242 -21.72 -0.03 5.46
C PRO A 242 -20.38 -0.39 6.09
N ALA A 243 -20.46 -1.00 7.26
CA ALA A 243 -19.29 -1.60 7.90
C ALA A 243 -18.76 -2.76 7.07
N ASP A 244 -17.43 -2.93 7.05
CA ASP A 244 -16.78 -3.94 6.22
C ASP A 244 -15.54 -4.50 6.93
N ASP A 245 -14.99 -5.59 6.38
CA ASP A 245 -13.73 -6.21 6.80
C ASP A 245 -12.84 -6.43 5.57
N HIS A 246 -11.94 -5.49 5.35
CA HIS A 246 -11.02 -5.54 4.22
C HIS A 246 -10.01 -6.70 4.29
N PHE A 247 -9.74 -7.26 5.47
CA PHE A 247 -8.89 -8.45 5.59
C PHE A 247 -9.59 -9.70 5.05
N SER A 248 -10.86 -9.89 5.39
CA SER A 248 -11.67 -10.99 4.84
C SER A 248 -11.82 -10.86 3.32
N ASN A 249 -12.07 -9.64 2.83
CA ASN A 249 -12.18 -9.39 1.39
C ASN A 249 -10.84 -9.62 0.65
N MET A 250 -9.73 -9.24 1.26
CA MET A 250 -8.39 -9.51 0.73
C MET A 250 -8.11 -11.01 0.61
N LEU A 251 -8.43 -11.78 1.64
CA LEU A 251 -8.26 -13.23 1.59
C LEU A 251 -9.15 -13.88 0.52
N ALA A 252 -10.38 -13.39 0.36
CA ALA A 252 -11.26 -13.84 -0.71
C ALA A 252 -10.70 -13.49 -2.11
N HIS A 253 -10.12 -12.31 -2.29
CA HIS A 253 -9.44 -11.94 -3.53
C HIS A 253 -8.23 -12.85 -3.82
N ILE A 254 -7.40 -13.14 -2.83
CA ILE A 254 -6.26 -14.06 -2.97
C ILE A 254 -6.75 -15.45 -3.39
N ALA A 255 -7.75 -16.01 -2.71
CA ALA A 255 -8.32 -17.30 -3.05
C ALA A 255 -8.84 -17.33 -4.49
N HIS A 256 -9.60 -16.29 -4.89
CA HIS A 256 -10.09 -16.17 -6.26
C HIS A 256 -8.95 -16.09 -7.29
N SER A 257 -7.90 -15.31 -7.00
CA SER A 257 -6.74 -15.20 -7.89
C SER A 257 -6.01 -16.54 -8.05
N LEU A 258 -5.88 -17.32 -6.97
CA LEU A 258 -5.28 -18.64 -7.01
C LEU A 258 -6.14 -19.62 -7.83
N ASP A 259 -7.45 -19.57 -7.68
CA ASP A 259 -8.39 -20.44 -8.42
C ASP A 259 -8.39 -20.13 -9.93
N THR A 260 -8.26 -18.84 -10.30
CA THR A 260 -8.30 -18.40 -11.71
C THR A 260 -6.95 -18.39 -12.39
N GLY A 261 -5.85 -18.27 -11.64
CA GLY A 261 -4.50 -18.06 -12.16
C GLY A 261 -4.28 -16.67 -12.76
N GLU A 262 -5.15 -15.70 -12.49
CA GLU A 262 -5.06 -14.34 -13.03
C GLU A 262 -4.25 -13.42 -12.11
N PHE A 263 -2.95 -13.26 -12.38
CA PHE A 263 -2.02 -12.49 -11.54
C PHE A 263 -1.52 -11.19 -12.19
N SER A 264 -1.75 -10.99 -13.47
CA SER A 264 -1.19 -9.87 -14.24
C SER A 264 -1.53 -8.50 -13.68
N GLY A 265 -2.73 -8.34 -13.12
CA GLY A 265 -3.17 -7.11 -12.46
C GLY A 265 -2.31 -6.74 -11.26
N GLU A 266 -1.92 -7.71 -10.44
CA GLU A 266 -1.04 -7.48 -9.29
C GLU A 266 0.39 -7.14 -9.74
N TYR A 267 0.92 -7.80 -10.78
CA TYR A 267 2.23 -7.49 -11.34
C TYR A 267 2.34 -6.02 -11.81
N ILE A 268 1.35 -5.56 -12.56
CA ILE A 268 1.28 -4.18 -13.05
C ILE A 268 1.22 -3.20 -11.88
N GLN A 269 0.41 -3.48 -10.86
CA GLN A 269 0.28 -2.64 -9.68
C GLN A 269 1.58 -2.57 -8.87
N ASN A 270 2.30 -3.68 -8.72
CA ASN A 270 3.58 -3.76 -8.01
C ASN A 270 4.65 -2.91 -8.72
N LEU A 271 4.77 -3.05 -10.04
CA LEU A 271 5.71 -2.27 -10.86
C LEU A 271 5.40 -0.76 -10.80
N ASN A 272 4.14 -0.38 -10.97
CA ASN A 272 3.74 1.03 -10.94
C ASN A 272 4.00 1.66 -9.57
N GLN A 273 3.67 0.96 -8.50
CA GLN A 273 3.89 1.41 -7.13
C GLN A 273 5.37 1.68 -6.87
N SER A 274 6.22 0.73 -7.18
CA SER A 274 7.66 0.84 -6.97
C SER A 274 8.31 1.90 -7.86
N ARG A 275 7.82 2.06 -9.11
CA ARG A 275 8.27 3.10 -10.03
C ARG A 275 8.05 4.50 -9.46
N TYR A 276 6.86 4.81 -8.92
CA TYR A 276 6.60 6.13 -8.31
C TYR A 276 7.48 6.37 -7.09
N ILE A 277 7.66 5.37 -6.23
CA ILE A 277 8.57 5.46 -5.08
C ILE A 277 10.00 5.75 -5.56
N GLY A 278 10.48 5.04 -6.59
CA GLY A 278 11.79 5.24 -7.20
C GLY A 278 11.98 6.65 -7.76
N GLN A 279 10.98 7.16 -8.50
CA GLN A 279 11.02 8.53 -9.05
C GLN A 279 11.10 9.60 -7.96
N ILE A 280 10.36 9.45 -6.86
CA ILE A 280 10.44 10.39 -5.73
C ILE A 280 11.83 10.33 -5.08
N LYS A 281 12.38 9.14 -4.85
CA LYS A 281 13.74 8.98 -4.32
C LYS A 281 14.79 9.62 -5.23
N GLU A 282 14.72 9.36 -6.53
CA GLU A 282 15.62 9.93 -7.52
C GLU A 282 15.53 11.47 -7.54
N TYR A 283 14.31 12.02 -7.53
CA TYR A 283 14.08 13.46 -7.49
C TYR A 283 14.67 14.13 -6.23
N CYS A 284 14.55 13.49 -5.08
CA CYS A 284 14.96 14.07 -3.80
C CYS A 284 16.44 13.81 -3.47
N TYR A 285 17.00 12.67 -3.83
CA TYR A 285 18.33 12.22 -3.43
C TYR A 285 19.33 12.08 -4.59
N GLY A 286 18.86 12.04 -5.83
CA GLY A 286 19.69 11.87 -7.03
C GLY A 286 20.41 13.14 -7.51
N LYS A 287 20.49 14.20 -6.66
CA LYS A 287 21.14 15.49 -6.96
C LYS A 287 22.60 15.50 -6.57
#